data_f694eeef4d91658486c7ddc3e2d9d0dd
#
_entry.id   f694eeef4d91658486c7ddc3e2d9d0dd
#
_cell.length_a   1.000
_cell.length_b   1.000
_cell.length_c   1.000
_cell.angle_alpha   90.00
_cell.angle_beta   90.00
_cell.angle_gamma   90.00
#
_symmetry.space_group_name_H-M   'P 1'
#
loop_
_entity.id
_entity.type
_entity.pdbx_description
1 polymer ?
#
loop_
_entity_poly.entity_id
_entity_poly.type
_entity_poly.pdbx_seq_one_letter_code
_entity_poly.pdbx_strand_id
1 'polypeptide(L)'
;KLQIFWVTDGSNDHTNERLSHWPRATVLHQPERQGKTAALNRGMKFVKTPLVVFTDANTHLNREALREIVHAFVNPKVGCVAGEKRIAMQSKDNAASGGEGIYWKYESTLKALDSRLYSAVGAAGELFAVRRELFEDMRTDTLLDDFILSLRIAMRGYTIAYCAAAYATESGSADMQEEE
;
A
#
# COMPACT_ATOMS: atom_id res chain seq x y z
N LYS A 1 2.22 -13.68 -14.14
CA LYS A 1 2.57 -14.57 -13.03
C LYS A 1 2.77 -13.70 -11.79
N LEU A 2 2.06 -14.00 -10.69
CA LEU A 2 2.22 -13.29 -9.41
C LEU A 2 3.49 -13.77 -8.70
N GLN A 3 4.29 -12.84 -8.16
CA GLN A 3 5.39 -13.07 -7.24
C GLN A 3 5.09 -12.34 -5.93
N ILE A 4 5.32 -12.97 -4.80
CA ILE A 4 5.09 -12.39 -3.48
C ILE A 4 6.43 -12.30 -2.77
N PHE A 5 6.77 -11.12 -2.28
CA PHE A 5 7.93 -10.84 -1.45
C PHE A 5 7.46 -10.38 -0.08
N TRP A 6 7.91 -11.07 0.96
CA TRP A 6 7.82 -10.60 2.34
C TRP A 6 9.15 -9.97 2.71
N VAL A 7 9.13 -8.69 2.96
CA VAL A 7 10.33 -7.95 3.33
C VAL A 7 10.27 -7.63 4.81
N THR A 8 11.09 -8.31 5.60
CA THR A 8 11.15 -8.10 7.05
C THR A 8 12.40 -7.34 7.43
N ASP A 9 12.29 -6.41 8.39
CA ASP A 9 13.31 -5.46 8.75
C ASP A 9 13.50 -5.44 10.28
N GLY A 10 14.48 -6.20 10.74
CA GLY A 10 14.78 -6.35 12.16
C GLY A 10 13.77 -7.16 12.96
N SER A 11 12.96 -8.02 12.31
CA SER A 11 12.04 -8.91 13.02
C SER A 11 12.82 -9.93 13.85
N ASN A 12 12.64 -9.89 15.16
CA ASN A 12 13.30 -10.77 16.16
C ASN A 12 12.31 -11.76 16.82
N ASP A 13 11.09 -11.80 16.29
CA ASP A 13 10.03 -12.72 16.70
C ASP A 13 9.94 -13.93 15.75
N HIS A 14 8.87 -14.73 15.89
CA HIS A 14 8.61 -15.89 15.04
C HIS A 14 8.13 -15.58 13.61
N THR A 15 8.15 -14.30 13.18
CA THR A 15 7.68 -13.90 11.85
C THR A 15 8.40 -14.63 10.74
N ASN A 16 9.74 -14.65 10.76
CA ASN A 16 10.54 -15.31 9.72
C ASN A 16 10.32 -16.82 9.68
N GLU A 17 10.19 -17.44 10.85
CA GLU A 17 9.88 -18.88 10.97
C GLU A 17 8.51 -19.19 10.35
N ARG A 18 7.47 -18.43 10.70
CA ARG A 18 6.13 -18.58 10.14
C ARG A 18 6.10 -18.38 8.63
N LEU A 19 6.80 -17.38 8.12
CA LEU A 19 6.88 -17.09 6.69
C LEU A 19 7.61 -18.20 5.91
N SER A 20 8.56 -18.90 6.50
CA SER A 20 9.27 -20.02 5.85
C SER A 20 8.35 -21.18 5.44
N HIS A 21 7.19 -21.32 6.10
CA HIS A 21 6.17 -22.31 5.77
C HIS A 21 5.28 -21.93 4.57
N TRP A 22 5.49 -20.75 3.97
CA TRP A 22 4.72 -20.28 2.82
C TRP A 22 5.53 -20.38 1.52
N PRO A 23 5.49 -21.51 0.80
CA PRO A 23 6.39 -21.76 -0.35
C PRO A 23 6.13 -20.86 -1.56
N ARG A 24 5.03 -20.10 -1.55
CA ARG A 24 4.68 -19.15 -2.63
C ARG A 24 5.25 -17.75 -2.42
N ALA A 25 5.80 -17.48 -1.26
CA ALA A 25 6.39 -16.19 -0.93
C ALA A 25 7.90 -16.31 -0.79
N THR A 26 8.61 -15.30 -1.28
CA THR A 26 10.05 -15.15 -1.05
C THR A 26 10.26 -14.23 0.14
N VAL A 27 10.94 -14.71 1.17
CA VAL A 27 11.25 -13.91 2.37
C VAL A 27 12.59 -13.20 2.16
N LEU A 28 12.59 -11.89 2.29
CA LEU A 28 13.77 -11.04 2.23
C LEU A 28 14.02 -10.44 3.62
N HIS A 29 14.73 -11.17 4.46
CA HIS A 29 15.01 -10.77 5.83
C HIS A 29 16.31 -9.96 5.94
N GLN A 30 16.30 -8.95 6.80
CA GLN A 30 17.48 -8.26 7.31
C GLN A 30 17.41 -8.18 8.83
N PRO A 31 18.48 -8.61 9.55
CA PRO A 31 18.46 -8.63 11.02
C PRO A 31 18.52 -7.23 11.63
N GLU A 32 19.13 -6.27 10.95
CA GLU A 32 19.23 -4.89 11.41
C GLU A 32 18.05 -4.07 10.91
N ARG A 33 17.36 -3.40 11.83
CA ARG A 33 16.23 -2.53 11.51
C ARG A 33 16.72 -1.24 10.87
N GLN A 34 16.31 -0.98 9.63
CA GLN A 34 16.68 0.20 8.83
C GLN A 34 15.48 1.07 8.43
N GLY A 35 14.27 0.62 8.77
CA GLY A 35 13.02 1.32 8.48
C GLY A 35 12.32 0.88 7.20
N LYS A 36 11.02 1.24 7.11
CA LYS A 36 10.11 0.83 6.03
C LYS A 36 10.67 1.16 4.65
N THR A 37 11.16 2.38 4.45
CA THR A 37 11.68 2.83 3.15
C THR A 37 12.91 2.03 2.72
N ALA A 38 13.83 1.71 3.64
CA ALA A 38 14.99 0.86 3.35
C ALA A 38 14.55 -0.56 2.97
N ALA A 39 13.52 -1.09 3.63
CA ALA A 39 12.94 -2.39 3.32
C ALA A 39 12.31 -2.40 1.91
N LEU A 40 11.57 -1.35 1.54
CA LEU A 40 10.99 -1.20 0.20
C LEU A 40 12.07 -1.14 -0.88
N ASN A 41 13.10 -0.28 -0.72
CA ASN A 41 14.22 -0.18 -1.66
C ASN A 41 14.93 -1.54 -1.83
N ARG A 42 15.11 -2.28 -0.73
CA ARG A 42 15.70 -3.63 -0.76
C ARG A 42 14.84 -4.62 -1.52
N GLY A 43 13.53 -4.64 -1.26
CA GLY A 43 12.57 -5.51 -1.94
C GLY A 43 12.55 -5.27 -3.44
N MET A 44 12.59 -4.01 -3.86
CA MET A 44 12.52 -3.63 -5.28
C MET A 44 13.68 -4.16 -6.12
N LYS A 45 14.83 -4.44 -5.53
CA LYS A 45 15.99 -5.05 -6.23
C LYS A 45 15.68 -6.44 -6.78
N PHE A 46 14.72 -7.15 -6.20
CA PHE A 46 14.33 -8.50 -6.59
C PHE A 46 13.12 -8.53 -7.54
N VAL A 47 12.39 -7.42 -7.65
CA VAL A 47 11.20 -7.33 -8.52
C VAL A 47 11.60 -7.26 -9.97
N LYS A 48 11.01 -8.16 -10.80
CA LYS A 48 11.23 -8.21 -12.26
C LYS A 48 9.94 -8.01 -13.07
N THR A 49 8.79 -7.97 -12.39
CA THR A 49 7.48 -7.75 -13.02
C THR A 49 7.28 -6.28 -13.38
N PRO A 50 6.51 -5.96 -14.44
CA PRO A 50 6.31 -4.57 -14.87
C PRO A 50 5.49 -3.74 -13.88
N LEU A 51 4.65 -4.39 -13.06
CA LEU A 51 3.85 -3.77 -12.02
C LEU A 51 4.24 -4.30 -10.66
N VAL A 52 4.20 -3.43 -9.67
CA VAL A 52 4.47 -3.73 -8.26
C VAL A 52 3.31 -3.25 -7.43
N VAL A 53 2.82 -4.11 -6.55
CA VAL A 53 1.80 -3.77 -5.56
C VAL A 53 2.46 -3.76 -4.19
N PHE A 54 2.29 -2.69 -3.45
CA PHE A 54 2.72 -2.53 -2.08
C PHE A 54 1.51 -2.65 -1.16
N THR A 55 1.69 -3.36 -0.07
CA THR A 55 0.67 -3.50 0.97
C THR A 55 1.34 -3.73 2.32
N ASP A 56 0.75 -3.20 3.38
CA ASP A 56 1.23 -3.43 4.74
C ASP A 56 0.89 -4.85 5.21
N ALA A 57 1.69 -5.38 6.11
CA ALA A 57 1.57 -6.77 6.56
C ALA A 57 0.31 -7.05 7.41
N ASN A 58 -0.26 -6.01 8.02
CA ASN A 58 -1.47 -6.06 8.86
C ASN A 58 -2.77 -5.83 8.09
N THR A 59 -2.71 -5.67 6.76
CA THR A 59 -3.89 -5.40 5.93
C THR A 59 -4.44 -6.66 5.26
N HIS A 60 -5.76 -6.70 5.09
CA HIS A 60 -6.46 -7.74 4.35
C HIS A 60 -7.02 -7.19 3.04
N LEU A 61 -6.51 -7.69 1.91
CA LEU A 61 -6.97 -7.29 0.60
C LEU A 61 -8.26 -8.02 0.22
N ASN A 62 -9.18 -7.33 -0.46
CA ASN A 62 -10.31 -8.02 -1.07
C ASN A 62 -9.85 -8.93 -2.22
N ARG A 63 -10.65 -9.94 -2.50
CA ARG A 63 -10.32 -11.02 -3.45
C ARG A 63 -9.97 -10.50 -4.85
N GLU A 64 -10.61 -9.43 -5.28
CA GLU A 64 -10.47 -8.87 -6.62
C GLU A 64 -9.42 -7.75 -6.70
N ALA A 65 -8.83 -7.34 -5.56
CA ALA A 65 -7.98 -6.15 -5.48
C ALA A 65 -6.86 -6.13 -6.52
N LEU A 66 -6.11 -7.22 -6.66
CA LEU A 66 -5.00 -7.28 -7.60
C LEU A 66 -5.46 -7.20 -9.06
N ARG A 67 -6.62 -7.77 -9.39
CA ARG A 67 -7.19 -7.71 -10.73
C ARG A 67 -7.62 -6.29 -11.08
N GLU A 68 -8.32 -5.63 -10.18
CA GLU A 68 -8.79 -4.26 -10.37
C GLU A 68 -7.62 -3.26 -10.49
N ILE A 69 -6.57 -3.44 -9.68
CA ILE A 69 -5.34 -2.66 -9.80
C ILE A 69 -4.70 -2.84 -11.19
N VAL A 70 -4.52 -4.10 -11.64
CA VAL A 70 -3.91 -4.37 -12.95
C VAL A 70 -4.75 -3.80 -14.08
N HIS A 71 -6.08 -3.85 -13.96
CA HIS A 71 -6.99 -3.27 -14.96
C HIS A 71 -6.84 -1.75 -15.07
N ALA A 72 -6.60 -1.04 -13.97
CA ALA A 72 -6.38 0.41 -14.01
C ALA A 72 -5.12 0.79 -14.81
N PHE A 73 -4.10 -0.07 -14.87
CA PHE A 73 -2.88 0.15 -15.66
C PHE A 73 -3.03 -0.09 -17.16
N VAL A 74 -4.19 -0.51 -17.65
CA VAL A 74 -4.49 -0.58 -19.10
C VAL A 74 -4.33 0.80 -19.75
N ASN A 75 -4.65 1.87 -19.02
CA ASN A 75 -4.33 3.23 -19.45
C ASN A 75 -2.83 3.49 -19.28
N PRO A 76 -2.07 3.74 -20.37
CA PRO A 76 -0.61 3.95 -20.30
C PRO A 76 -0.23 5.23 -19.54
N LYS A 77 -1.14 6.20 -19.37
CA LYS A 77 -0.89 7.40 -18.58
C LYS A 77 -0.92 7.16 -17.07
N VAL A 78 -1.51 6.04 -16.61
CA VAL A 78 -1.52 5.69 -15.20
C VAL A 78 -0.16 5.14 -14.80
N GLY A 79 0.54 5.86 -13.94
CA GLY A 79 1.84 5.47 -13.37
C GLY A 79 1.72 4.89 -11.96
N CYS A 80 0.67 5.30 -11.23
CA CYS A 80 0.38 4.83 -9.89
C CYS A 80 -1.13 4.54 -9.75
N VAL A 81 -1.47 3.53 -8.97
CA VAL A 81 -2.86 3.21 -8.58
C VAL A 81 -2.94 3.21 -7.06
N ALA A 82 -3.81 4.02 -6.51
CA ALA A 82 -4.15 4.04 -5.08
C ALA A 82 -5.38 3.17 -4.84
N GLY A 83 -5.28 2.18 -3.97
CA GLY A 83 -6.41 1.43 -3.46
C GLY A 83 -7.19 2.19 -2.40
N GLU A 84 -8.30 1.65 -1.96
CA GLU A 84 -9.12 2.21 -0.89
C GLU A 84 -8.74 1.59 0.46
N LYS A 85 -8.54 2.43 1.47
CA LYS A 85 -8.47 1.99 2.87
C LYS A 85 -9.87 1.81 3.44
N ARG A 86 -10.12 0.67 4.09
CA ARG A 86 -11.35 0.41 4.86
C ARG A 86 -11.00 -0.02 6.26
N ILE A 87 -11.66 0.57 7.23
CA ILE A 87 -11.54 0.19 8.63
C ILE A 87 -12.58 -0.88 8.93
N ALA A 88 -12.16 -2.02 9.50
CA ALA A 88 -13.08 -3.04 9.97
C ALA A 88 -13.85 -2.50 11.18
N MET A 89 -15.14 -2.26 11.02
CA MET A 89 -16.01 -1.84 12.13
C MET A 89 -16.05 -2.93 13.21
N GLN A 90 -15.44 -2.68 14.35
CA GLN A 90 -15.71 -3.47 15.56
C GLN A 90 -17.05 -2.99 16.15
N SER A 91 -17.93 -3.94 16.42
CA SER A 91 -19.33 -3.72 16.83
C SER A 91 -19.55 -3.07 18.22
N LYS A 92 -18.52 -2.51 18.85
CA LYS A 92 -18.57 -2.01 20.23
C LYS A 92 -18.44 -0.50 20.42
N ASP A 93 -18.07 0.29 19.40
CA ASP A 93 -17.88 1.74 19.58
C ASP A 93 -18.86 2.57 18.76
N ASN A 94 -20.02 2.83 19.35
CA ASN A 94 -21.13 3.52 18.67
C ASN A 94 -21.04 5.05 18.59
N ALA A 95 -20.01 5.70 19.16
CA ALA A 95 -19.95 7.16 19.15
C ALA A 95 -18.72 7.76 18.46
N ALA A 96 -17.53 7.18 18.64
CA ALA A 96 -16.30 7.66 17.97
C ALA A 96 -16.21 7.19 16.51
N SER A 97 -16.67 5.96 16.24
CA SER A 97 -16.66 5.36 14.88
C SER A 97 -17.56 6.08 13.86
N GLY A 98 -18.57 6.83 14.31
CA GLY A 98 -19.46 7.59 13.43
C GLY A 98 -18.74 8.75 12.73
N GLY A 99 -17.85 9.46 13.42
CA GLY A 99 -17.09 10.60 12.87
C GLY A 99 -16.00 10.14 11.90
N GLU A 100 -15.25 9.13 12.26
CA GLU A 100 -14.19 8.56 11.41
C GLU A 100 -14.75 7.96 10.12
N GLY A 101 -15.86 7.21 10.20
CA GLY A 101 -16.52 6.64 9.02
C GLY A 101 -17.01 7.69 8.02
N ILE A 102 -17.49 8.85 8.51
CA ILE A 102 -17.92 9.96 7.66
C ILE A 102 -16.69 10.62 7.01
N TYR A 103 -15.61 10.83 7.76
CA TYR A 103 -14.37 11.40 7.24
C TYR A 103 -13.76 10.53 6.12
N TRP A 104 -13.63 9.23 6.35
CA TRP A 104 -13.10 8.30 5.34
C TRP A 104 -13.97 8.21 4.09
N LYS A 105 -15.29 8.26 4.24
CA LYS A 105 -16.22 8.29 3.11
C LYS A 105 -16.09 9.59 2.30
N TYR A 106 -15.90 10.71 2.98
CA TYR A 106 -15.65 12.00 2.33
C TYR A 106 -14.33 11.99 1.56
N GLU A 107 -13.25 11.52 2.19
CA GLU A 107 -11.92 11.41 1.57
C GLU A 107 -11.94 10.48 0.35
N SER A 108 -12.55 9.29 0.47
CA SER A 108 -12.73 8.36 -0.64
C SER A 108 -13.49 9.00 -1.81
N THR A 109 -14.52 9.77 -1.51
CA THR A 109 -15.32 10.46 -2.52
C THR A 109 -14.47 11.50 -3.25
N LEU A 110 -13.69 12.31 -2.52
CA LEU A 110 -12.78 13.29 -3.11
C LEU A 110 -11.74 12.62 -4.00
N LYS A 111 -11.05 11.57 -3.52
CA LYS A 111 -10.09 10.81 -4.32
C LYS A 111 -10.70 10.24 -5.60
N ALA A 112 -11.94 9.75 -5.52
CA ALA A 112 -12.66 9.24 -6.69
C ALA A 112 -12.99 10.35 -7.71
N LEU A 113 -13.41 11.51 -7.24
CA LEU A 113 -13.71 12.66 -8.10
C LEU A 113 -12.44 13.22 -8.75
N ASP A 114 -11.37 13.41 -7.99
CA ASP A 114 -10.08 13.88 -8.48
C ASP A 114 -9.51 12.93 -9.54
N SER A 115 -9.54 11.63 -9.28
CA SER A 115 -9.08 10.61 -10.21
C SER A 115 -9.91 10.59 -11.51
N ARG A 116 -11.22 10.86 -11.42
CA ARG A 116 -12.10 10.95 -12.60
C ARG A 116 -11.88 12.24 -13.37
N LEU A 117 -11.56 13.33 -12.69
CA LEU A 117 -11.28 14.62 -13.33
C LEU A 117 -9.93 14.60 -14.06
N TYR A 118 -8.88 14.12 -13.37
CA TYR A 118 -7.54 14.00 -13.94
C TYR A 118 -6.65 13.00 -13.20
N SER A 119 -6.38 13.21 -11.89
CA SER A 119 -5.46 12.42 -11.09
C SER A 119 -5.80 12.56 -9.60
N ALA A 120 -5.76 11.48 -8.84
CA ALA A 120 -5.77 11.57 -7.39
C ALA A 120 -4.49 12.26 -6.88
N VAL A 121 -4.54 12.81 -5.67
CA VAL A 121 -3.45 13.64 -5.11
C VAL A 121 -2.31 12.80 -4.53
N GLY A 122 -2.54 11.52 -4.20
CA GLY A 122 -1.51 10.66 -3.62
C GLY A 122 -2.03 9.25 -3.40
N ALA A 123 -1.12 8.34 -3.08
CA ALA A 123 -1.41 6.99 -2.67
C ALA A 123 -1.43 6.88 -1.14
N ALA A 124 -2.06 5.86 -0.61
CA ALA A 124 -2.04 5.48 0.81
C ALA A 124 -1.29 4.15 0.97
N GLY A 125 -0.51 4.04 2.04
CA GLY A 125 0.45 2.95 2.26
C GLY A 125 -0.15 1.56 2.36
N GLU A 126 -1.42 1.46 2.75
CA GLU A 126 -2.11 0.20 2.97
C GLU A 126 -2.31 -0.61 1.68
N LEU A 127 -2.48 0.08 0.55
CA LEU A 127 -2.59 -0.56 -0.76
C LEU A 127 -2.34 0.44 -1.89
N PHE A 128 -1.22 0.31 -2.55
CA PHE A 128 -0.97 1.04 -3.79
C PHE A 128 -0.11 0.23 -4.76
N ALA A 129 -0.07 0.65 -6.01
CA ALA A 129 0.72 0.00 -7.02
C ALA A 129 1.37 1.00 -7.96
N VAL A 130 2.52 0.64 -8.51
CA VAL A 130 3.26 1.49 -9.45
C VAL A 130 3.78 0.68 -10.64
N ARG A 131 4.06 1.36 -11.75
CA ARG A 131 4.92 0.78 -12.77
C ARG A 131 6.33 0.67 -12.23
N ARG A 132 6.93 -0.52 -12.31
CA ARG A 132 8.27 -0.79 -11.78
C ARG A 132 9.31 0.20 -12.32
N GLU A 133 9.23 0.55 -13.59
CA GLU A 133 10.14 1.49 -14.26
C GLU A 133 10.07 2.93 -13.72
N LEU A 134 9.00 3.26 -12.99
CA LEU A 134 8.80 4.57 -12.36
C LEU A 134 9.23 4.60 -10.89
N PHE A 135 9.57 3.44 -10.32
CA PHE A 135 10.10 3.39 -8.98
C PHE A 135 11.54 3.90 -8.95
N GLU A 136 11.81 4.80 -8.03
CA GLU A 136 13.13 5.31 -7.71
C GLU A 136 13.41 5.06 -6.23
N ASP A 137 14.63 4.65 -5.92
CA ASP A 137 15.06 4.47 -4.53
C ASP A 137 14.80 5.76 -3.74
N MET A 138 14.18 5.60 -2.59
CA MET A 138 13.85 6.71 -1.71
C MET A 138 14.88 6.82 -0.60
N ARG A 139 15.05 8.03 -0.05
CA ARG A 139 15.88 8.23 1.12
C ARG A 139 15.28 7.48 2.30
N THR A 140 16.13 6.86 3.12
CA THR A 140 15.69 6.03 4.26
C THR A 140 14.99 6.81 5.37
N ASP A 141 15.16 8.14 5.40
CA ASP A 141 14.48 9.08 6.30
C ASP A 141 13.13 9.62 5.77
N THR A 142 12.65 9.08 4.65
CA THR A 142 11.33 9.45 4.10
C THR A 142 10.21 8.91 4.97
N LEU A 143 9.37 9.79 5.54
CA LEU A 143 8.27 9.42 6.44
C LEU A 143 7.00 8.95 5.71
N LEU A 144 6.68 9.55 4.56
CA LEU A 144 5.48 9.26 3.77
C LEU A 144 5.92 8.69 2.42
N ASP A 145 6.43 7.46 2.44
CA ASP A 145 7.04 6.79 1.29
C ASP A 145 6.05 6.63 0.12
N ASP A 146 4.83 6.24 0.39
CA ASP A 146 3.73 6.08 -0.55
C ASP A 146 3.35 7.40 -1.24
N PHE A 147 3.19 8.44 -0.44
CA PHE A 147 2.83 9.78 -0.92
C PHE A 147 3.96 10.38 -1.76
N ILE A 148 5.19 10.34 -1.27
CA ILE A 148 6.37 10.88 -1.97
C ILE A 148 6.61 10.14 -3.29
N LEU A 149 6.52 8.81 -3.29
CA LEU A 149 6.68 8.01 -4.51
C LEU A 149 5.60 8.36 -5.54
N SER A 150 4.35 8.42 -5.12
CA SER A 150 3.24 8.77 -6.02
C SER A 150 3.35 10.18 -6.58
N LEU A 151 3.81 11.17 -5.79
CA LEU A 151 4.08 12.53 -6.27
C LEU A 151 5.21 12.58 -7.29
N ARG A 152 6.32 11.86 -7.06
CA ARG A 152 7.42 11.77 -8.03
C ARG A 152 6.94 11.23 -9.37
N ILE A 153 6.05 10.23 -9.35
CA ILE A 153 5.43 9.66 -10.54
C ILE A 153 4.55 10.72 -11.24
N ALA A 154 3.75 11.48 -10.49
CA ALA A 154 2.94 12.55 -11.05
C ALA A 154 3.79 13.69 -11.67
N MET A 155 4.90 14.06 -11.03
CA MET A 155 5.85 15.06 -11.56
C MET A 155 6.48 14.63 -12.89
N ARG A 156 6.52 13.33 -13.19
CA ARG A 156 6.99 12.78 -14.48
C ARG A 156 5.90 12.76 -15.55
N GLY A 157 4.72 13.35 -15.28
CA GLY A 157 3.60 13.47 -16.22
C GLY A 157 2.66 12.28 -16.25
N TYR A 158 2.77 11.34 -15.32
CA TYR A 158 1.82 10.25 -15.15
C TYR A 158 0.67 10.64 -14.22
N THR A 159 -0.43 9.92 -14.30
CA THR A 159 -1.57 10.10 -13.40
C THR A 159 -1.59 9.05 -12.30
N ILE A 160 -2.18 9.41 -11.16
CA ILE A 160 -2.50 8.51 -10.06
C ILE A 160 -3.98 8.18 -10.18
N ALA A 161 -4.30 6.91 -10.48
CA ALA A 161 -5.68 6.46 -10.53
C ALA A 161 -6.14 5.99 -9.15
N TYR A 162 -7.34 6.39 -8.72
CA TYR A 162 -7.97 5.84 -7.53
C TYR A 162 -8.87 4.66 -7.89
N CYS A 163 -8.65 3.53 -7.24
CA CYS A 163 -9.37 2.28 -7.50
C CYS A 163 -10.15 1.84 -6.26
N ALA A 164 -11.37 2.33 -6.08
CA ALA A 164 -12.24 1.96 -4.94
C ALA A 164 -12.66 0.48 -4.94
N ALA A 165 -12.58 -0.21 -6.08
CA ALA A 165 -12.85 -1.65 -6.19
C ALA A 165 -11.73 -2.52 -5.61
N ALA A 166 -10.51 -1.96 -5.49
CA ALA A 166 -9.38 -2.58 -4.82
C ALA A 166 -9.22 -1.95 -3.44
N TYR A 167 -9.53 -2.70 -2.38
CA TYR A 167 -9.43 -2.18 -1.04
C TYR A 167 -8.66 -3.08 -0.08
N ALA A 168 -8.02 -2.41 0.89
CA ALA A 168 -7.37 -3.00 2.03
C ALA A 168 -8.17 -2.71 3.29
N THR A 169 -8.39 -3.74 4.11
CA THR A 169 -9.08 -3.62 5.40
C THR A 169 -8.06 -3.80 6.51
N GLU A 170 -7.97 -2.84 7.41
CA GLU A 170 -7.24 -2.94 8.67
C GLU A 170 -8.19 -3.27 9.81
N SER A 171 -7.73 -4.12 10.74
CA SER A 171 -8.36 -4.20 12.06
C SER A 171 -8.00 -2.91 12.79
N GLY A 172 -8.98 -2.13 13.26
CA GLY A 172 -8.73 -0.95 14.07
C GLY A 172 -7.79 -1.30 15.23
N SER A 173 -6.79 -0.45 15.48
CA SER A 173 -5.89 -0.58 16.64
C SER A 173 -6.74 -0.57 17.91
N ALA A 174 -6.55 -1.58 18.76
CA ALA A 174 -7.37 -1.77 19.96
C ALA A 174 -7.04 -0.76 21.08
N ASP A 175 -5.88 -0.09 21.01
CA ASP A 175 -5.42 0.88 22.03
C ASP A 175 -4.48 1.93 21.42
N MET A 176 -4.62 3.19 21.89
CA MET A 176 -3.70 4.30 21.56
C MET A 176 -2.24 4.07 22.03
N GLN A 177 -1.95 2.98 22.74
CA GLN A 177 -0.61 2.61 23.20
C GLN A 177 0.17 1.76 22.19
N GLU A 178 -0.47 1.31 21.10
CA GLU A 178 0.22 0.56 20.04
C GLU A 178 0.76 1.45 18.91
N GLU A 179 0.52 2.76 18.97
CA GLU A 179 0.98 3.73 17.95
C GLU A 179 2.29 4.46 18.31
N GLU A 180 2.91 4.17 19.46
CA GLU A 180 4.26 4.66 19.81
C GLU A 180 5.33 3.60 19.45
#